data_064f3bf25c9f2b605521bd78ad0bf2d2
#
_entry.id   064f3bf25c9f2b605521bd78ad0bf2d2
#
_cell.length_a   1.000
_cell.length_b   1.000
_cell.length_c   1.000
_cell.angle_alpha   90.00
_cell.angle_beta   90.00
_cell.angle_gamma   90.00
#
_symmetry.space_group_name_H-M   'P 1'
#
loop_
_entity.id
_entity.type
_entity.pdbx_description
1 polymer ?
#
loop_
_entity_poly.entity_id
_entity_poly.type
_entity_poly.pdbx_seq_one_letter_code
_entity_poly.pdbx_strand_id
1 'polypeptide(L)'
;MKKKGKFLLLLVMIFLLTGCGKAPQEESGYTVYYVDTAGTRLMESNYVPSAQTFDELMDELIEMMQQPPTTGFVSALQGNVSVEGYERGIDALRIDFSKEYYDLGNTEEVLLRAAVVKTFSQIPGVTKVMITVEKEQLCDAQGQPVPAMDADSFI
;
A
#
# COMPACT_ATOMS: atom_id res chain seq x y z
N MET A 1 11.61 37.56 55.27
CA MET A 1 10.64 37.49 54.18
C MET A 1 11.23 37.15 52.77
N LYS A 2 12.46 36.60 52.67
CA LYS A 2 13.12 36.35 51.37
C LYS A 2 13.10 34.86 50.91
N LYS A 3 12.53 33.95 51.71
CA LYS A 3 12.47 32.52 51.38
C LYS A 3 11.20 32.05 50.63
N LYS A 4 10.11 32.81 50.68
CA LYS A 4 8.84 32.44 50.03
C LYS A 4 8.87 32.69 48.50
N GLY A 5 9.65 33.67 48.03
CA GLY A 5 9.76 33.98 46.59
C GLY A 5 10.54 32.95 45.80
N LYS A 6 11.54 32.32 46.40
CA LYS A 6 12.36 31.29 45.74
C LYS A 6 11.62 29.95 45.58
N PHE A 7 10.69 29.65 46.50
CA PHE A 7 9.86 28.44 46.47
C PHE A 7 8.78 28.57 45.40
N LEU A 8 8.18 29.78 45.25
CA LEU A 8 7.20 30.07 44.23
C LEU A 8 7.81 30.02 42.84
N LEU A 9 9.04 30.51 42.67
CA LEU A 9 9.76 30.47 41.39
C LEU A 9 10.14 29.05 40.99
N LEU A 10 10.49 28.18 41.95
CA LEU A 10 10.75 26.77 41.69
C LEU A 10 9.50 26.00 41.29
N LEU A 11 8.36 26.30 41.89
CA LEU A 11 7.08 25.69 41.56
C LEU A 11 6.59 26.03 40.13
N VAL A 12 6.82 27.29 39.70
CA VAL A 12 6.48 27.74 38.34
C VAL A 12 7.40 27.09 37.30
N MET A 13 8.66 26.81 37.64
CA MET A 13 9.60 26.18 36.73
C MET A 13 9.33 24.71 36.49
N ILE A 14 8.68 24.01 37.46
CA ILE A 14 8.28 22.59 37.32
C ILE A 14 7.06 22.45 36.40
N PHE A 15 6.18 23.47 36.31
CA PHE A 15 5.00 23.44 35.46
C PHE A 15 5.31 23.63 33.96
N LEU A 16 6.51 24.09 33.60
CA LEU A 16 6.90 24.29 32.20
C LEU A 16 7.49 23.04 31.53
N LEU A 17 7.66 21.93 32.26
CA LEU A 17 8.25 20.69 31.74
C LEU A 17 7.23 19.58 31.39
N THR A 18 5.94 19.82 31.55
CA THR A 18 4.88 18.84 31.19
C THR A 18 4.25 19.10 29.84
N GLY A 19 4.89 19.87 28.98
CA GLY A 19 4.50 20.06 27.58
C GLY A 19 5.13 19.00 26.67
N CYS A 20 5.04 17.72 27.00
CA CYS A 20 5.17 16.65 25.99
C CYS A 20 3.85 16.63 25.19
N GLY A 21 3.69 17.58 24.29
CA GLY A 21 2.81 17.43 23.17
C GLY A 21 3.32 16.23 22.37
N LYS A 22 2.56 15.12 22.33
CA LYS A 22 2.71 14.15 21.26
C LYS A 22 2.74 14.97 19.97
N ALA A 23 3.87 14.95 19.24
CA ALA A 23 3.87 15.39 17.87
C ALA A 23 2.71 14.68 17.18
N PRO A 24 1.91 15.35 16.32
CA PRO A 24 0.97 14.64 15.49
C PRO A 24 1.77 13.53 14.80
N GLN A 25 1.46 12.27 15.04
CA GLN A 25 1.87 11.21 14.16
C GLN A 25 1.19 11.61 12.85
N GLU A 26 1.99 12.00 11.85
CA GLU A 26 1.53 12.01 10.49
C GLU A 26 1.05 10.59 10.26
N GLU A 27 -0.27 10.41 10.17
CA GLU A 27 -0.86 9.16 9.76
C GLU A 27 -0.26 8.88 8.38
N SER A 28 0.66 7.92 8.33
CA SER A 28 1.35 7.56 7.10
C SER A 28 0.31 6.94 6.18
N GLY A 29 -0.22 7.75 5.27
CA GLY A 29 -1.14 7.30 4.24
C GLY A 29 -0.42 6.41 3.23
N TYR A 30 -1.19 5.60 2.53
CA TYR A 30 -0.75 4.82 1.39
C TYR A 30 -1.23 5.47 0.10
N THR A 31 -0.45 5.37 -0.95
CA THR A 31 -0.91 5.70 -2.30
C THR A 31 -1.48 4.43 -2.94
N VAL A 32 -2.76 4.43 -3.23
CA VAL A 32 -3.42 3.35 -3.97
C VAL A 32 -3.44 3.71 -5.44
N TYR A 33 -3.01 2.78 -6.28
CA TYR A 33 -2.89 2.99 -7.73
C TYR A 33 -4.08 2.39 -8.47
N TYR A 34 -4.64 3.17 -9.35
CA TYR A 34 -5.77 2.87 -10.23
C TYR A 34 -5.35 3.08 -11.69
N VAL A 35 -6.28 2.86 -12.60
CA VAL A 35 -6.09 3.13 -14.04
C VAL A 35 -7.00 4.29 -14.45
N ASP A 36 -6.60 5.09 -15.43
CA ASP A 36 -7.45 6.08 -16.01
C ASP A 36 -8.56 5.45 -16.88
N THR A 37 -9.61 6.20 -17.19
CA THR A 37 -10.74 5.70 -17.99
C THR A 37 -10.38 5.29 -19.42
N ALA A 38 -9.23 5.73 -19.91
CA ALA A 38 -8.71 5.34 -21.20
C ALA A 38 -7.90 4.03 -21.16
N GLY A 39 -7.60 3.50 -19.97
CA GLY A 39 -6.78 2.30 -19.82
C GLY A 39 -5.32 2.47 -20.24
N THR A 40 -4.76 3.67 -20.05
CA THR A 40 -3.45 4.02 -20.60
C THR A 40 -2.39 4.37 -19.60
N ARG A 41 -2.76 4.71 -18.38
CA ARG A 41 -1.83 5.13 -17.32
C ARG A 41 -2.37 4.89 -15.92
N LEU A 42 -1.45 4.86 -14.95
CA LEU A 42 -1.81 4.82 -13.56
C LEU A 42 -2.29 6.20 -13.06
N MET A 43 -3.24 6.15 -12.15
CA MET A 43 -3.77 7.26 -11.38
C MET A 43 -3.54 6.98 -9.90
N GLU A 44 -3.29 8.00 -9.11
CA GLU A 44 -2.94 7.90 -7.70
C GLU A 44 -4.06 8.44 -6.81
N SER A 45 -4.34 7.76 -5.69
CA SER A 45 -5.23 8.25 -4.66
C SER A 45 -4.64 7.94 -3.27
N ASN A 46 -4.62 8.94 -2.40
CA ASN A 46 -4.16 8.75 -1.03
C ASN A 46 -5.24 8.06 -0.21
N TYR A 47 -4.81 7.13 0.63
CA TYR A 47 -5.65 6.38 1.55
C TYR A 47 -4.98 6.28 2.93
N VAL A 48 -5.72 6.58 3.98
CA VAL A 48 -5.27 6.41 5.37
C VAL A 48 -6.02 5.21 5.95
N PRO A 49 -5.34 4.06 6.17
CA PRO A 49 -5.99 2.85 6.67
C PRO A 49 -6.39 2.99 8.14
N SER A 50 -7.42 2.27 8.52
CA SER A 50 -7.82 2.07 9.91
C SER A 50 -7.21 0.81 10.54
N ALA A 51 -6.61 -0.02 9.73
CA ALA A 51 -6.00 -1.31 10.04
C ALA A 51 -4.99 -1.23 11.20
N GLN A 52 -5.04 -2.22 12.09
CA GLN A 52 -4.12 -2.37 13.23
C GLN A 52 -3.15 -3.54 13.01
N THR A 53 -3.46 -4.44 12.09
CA THR A 53 -2.67 -5.63 11.76
C THR A 53 -2.30 -5.63 10.29
N PHE A 54 -1.32 -6.48 9.93
CA PHE A 54 -0.93 -6.66 8.54
C PHE A 54 -2.09 -7.19 7.67
N ASP A 55 -2.82 -8.17 8.18
CA ASP A 55 -3.92 -8.78 7.42
C ASP A 55 -5.06 -7.79 7.20
N GLU A 56 -5.44 -7.01 8.23
CA GLU A 56 -6.42 -5.92 8.06
C GLU A 56 -5.95 -4.89 7.04
N LEU A 57 -4.67 -4.53 7.04
CA LEU A 57 -4.11 -3.59 6.07
C LEU A 57 -4.17 -4.14 4.64
N MET A 58 -3.84 -5.42 4.46
CA MET A 58 -3.94 -6.09 3.16
C MET A 58 -5.37 -6.09 2.65
N ASP A 59 -6.33 -6.47 3.49
CA ASP A 59 -7.75 -6.51 3.13
C ASP A 59 -8.27 -5.11 2.75
N GLU A 60 -7.94 -4.08 3.54
CA GLU A 60 -8.31 -2.69 3.23
C GLU A 60 -7.71 -2.20 1.90
N LEU A 61 -6.41 -2.45 1.66
CA LEU A 61 -5.77 -2.02 0.42
C LEU A 61 -6.32 -2.76 -0.81
N ILE A 62 -6.61 -4.06 -0.69
CA ILE A 62 -7.24 -4.85 -1.76
C ILE A 62 -8.64 -4.30 -2.05
N GLU A 63 -9.44 -4.02 -1.02
CA GLU A 63 -10.76 -3.44 -1.16
C GLU A 63 -10.69 -2.07 -1.86
N MET A 64 -9.75 -1.21 -1.45
CA MET A 64 -9.57 0.09 -2.08
C MET A 64 -9.19 -0.03 -3.56
N MET A 65 -8.31 -0.96 -3.92
CA MET A 65 -7.96 -1.18 -5.32
C MET A 65 -9.16 -1.63 -6.18
N GLN A 66 -10.13 -2.33 -5.58
CA GLN A 66 -11.36 -2.77 -6.26
C GLN A 66 -12.39 -1.65 -6.38
N GLN A 67 -12.39 -0.68 -5.47
CA GLN A 67 -13.40 0.39 -5.37
C GLN A 67 -12.78 1.76 -5.67
N PRO A 68 -12.76 2.20 -6.94
CA PRO A 68 -12.23 3.50 -7.30
C PRO A 68 -12.92 4.65 -6.54
N PRO A 69 -12.17 5.64 -6.03
CA PRO A 69 -12.72 6.66 -5.13
C PRO A 69 -13.66 7.67 -5.80
N THR A 70 -13.47 7.93 -7.10
CA THR A 70 -14.24 8.95 -7.84
C THR A 70 -14.36 8.61 -9.33
N THR A 71 -15.21 9.38 -10.03
CA THR A 71 -15.29 9.36 -11.50
C THR A 71 -13.92 9.70 -12.12
N GLY A 72 -13.50 8.95 -13.10
CA GLY A 72 -12.19 9.12 -13.77
C GLY A 72 -11.14 8.10 -13.34
N PHE A 73 -11.41 7.35 -12.28
CA PHE A 73 -10.60 6.23 -11.81
C PHE A 73 -11.30 4.92 -12.16
N VAL A 74 -10.53 3.95 -12.59
CA VAL A 74 -10.98 2.57 -12.85
C VAL A 74 -10.10 1.64 -12.03
N SER A 75 -10.69 0.57 -11.48
CA SER A 75 -9.92 -0.46 -10.79
C SER A 75 -8.82 -1.01 -11.71
N ALA A 76 -7.63 -1.22 -11.16
CA ALA A 76 -6.59 -1.95 -11.88
C ALA A 76 -6.90 -3.45 -11.98
N LEU A 77 -7.75 -3.97 -11.07
CA LEU A 77 -8.28 -5.34 -11.08
C LEU A 77 -9.45 -5.43 -12.06
N GLN A 78 -9.14 -5.45 -13.36
CA GLN A 78 -10.13 -5.49 -14.45
C GLN A 78 -10.48 -6.94 -14.82
N GLY A 79 -11.48 -7.13 -15.68
CA GLY A 79 -11.78 -8.42 -16.30
C GLY A 79 -12.21 -9.53 -15.35
N ASN A 80 -12.84 -9.23 -14.20
CA ASN A 80 -13.20 -10.16 -13.13
C ASN A 80 -11.97 -10.79 -12.41
N VAL A 81 -10.79 -10.21 -12.54
CA VAL A 81 -9.62 -10.62 -11.78
C VAL A 81 -9.86 -10.37 -10.30
N SER A 82 -9.64 -11.36 -9.47
CA SER A 82 -9.69 -11.27 -8.01
C SER A 82 -8.37 -11.64 -7.37
N VAL A 83 -8.11 -11.08 -6.19
CA VAL A 83 -7.04 -11.54 -5.31
C VAL A 83 -7.57 -12.73 -4.52
N GLU A 84 -6.97 -13.91 -4.72
CA GLU A 84 -7.36 -15.16 -4.05
C GLU A 84 -6.62 -15.38 -2.73
N GLY A 85 -5.50 -14.67 -2.55
CA GLY A 85 -4.72 -14.75 -1.31
C GLY A 85 -3.42 -13.98 -1.39
N TYR A 86 -2.75 -13.93 -0.25
CA TYR A 86 -1.42 -13.33 -0.14
C TYR A 86 -0.59 -14.06 0.90
N GLU A 87 0.73 -13.97 0.77
CA GLU A 87 1.67 -14.54 1.73
C GLU A 87 2.85 -13.60 1.93
N ARG A 88 3.11 -13.25 3.19
CA ARG A 88 4.24 -12.42 3.56
C ARG A 88 5.49 -13.27 3.78
N GLY A 89 6.52 -13.05 2.95
CA GLY A 89 7.86 -13.57 3.14
C GLY A 89 8.72 -12.66 4.03
N ILE A 90 10.03 -12.85 4.02
CA ILE A 90 10.97 -12.05 4.83
C ILE A 90 11.05 -10.61 4.31
N ASP A 91 11.15 -10.41 3.00
CA ASP A 91 11.29 -9.12 2.32
C ASP A 91 10.40 -9.00 1.07
N ALA A 92 9.60 -10.03 0.80
CA ALA A 92 8.71 -10.09 -0.35
C ALA A 92 7.29 -10.41 0.08
N LEU A 93 6.33 -9.85 -0.63
CA LEU A 93 4.92 -10.17 -0.55
C LEU A 93 4.52 -10.94 -1.81
N ARG A 94 3.97 -12.15 -1.63
CA ARG A 94 3.35 -12.89 -2.72
C ARG A 94 1.87 -12.57 -2.74
N ILE A 95 1.32 -12.24 -3.91
CA ILE A 95 -0.11 -12.01 -4.14
C ILE A 95 -0.56 -12.99 -5.22
N ASP A 96 -1.60 -13.75 -4.89
CA ASP A 96 -2.17 -14.77 -5.76
C ASP A 96 -3.46 -14.26 -6.39
N PHE A 97 -3.56 -14.39 -7.70
CA PHE A 97 -4.72 -13.96 -8.47
C PHE A 97 -5.49 -15.15 -9.04
N SER A 98 -6.75 -14.91 -9.32
CA SER A 98 -7.61 -15.84 -10.04
C SER A 98 -7.13 -16.06 -11.48
N LYS A 99 -7.59 -17.15 -12.10
CA LYS A 99 -7.23 -17.52 -13.48
C LYS A 99 -7.61 -16.48 -14.53
N GLU A 100 -8.59 -15.63 -14.24
CA GLU A 100 -9.02 -14.52 -15.10
C GLU A 100 -7.90 -13.50 -15.39
N TYR A 101 -6.82 -13.55 -14.60
CA TYR A 101 -5.60 -12.81 -14.89
C TYR A 101 -5.06 -13.07 -16.30
N TYR A 102 -5.14 -14.31 -16.79
CA TYR A 102 -4.67 -14.69 -18.13
C TYR A 102 -5.56 -14.18 -19.27
N ASP A 103 -6.76 -13.70 -18.97
CA ASP A 103 -7.67 -13.11 -19.95
C ASP A 103 -7.41 -11.61 -20.20
N LEU A 104 -6.50 -11.00 -19.41
CA LEU A 104 -6.15 -9.59 -19.55
C LEU A 104 -5.38 -9.33 -20.85
N GLY A 105 -5.67 -8.20 -21.48
CA GLY A 105 -4.84 -7.69 -22.57
C GLY A 105 -3.46 -7.22 -22.07
N ASN A 106 -2.46 -7.18 -22.95
CA ASN A 106 -1.09 -6.83 -22.56
C ASN A 106 -0.98 -5.51 -21.79
N THR A 107 -1.73 -4.49 -22.17
CA THR A 107 -1.71 -3.18 -21.48
C THR A 107 -2.36 -3.27 -20.11
N GLU A 108 -3.49 -3.95 -20.02
CA GLU A 108 -4.23 -4.15 -18.76
C GLU A 108 -3.37 -4.92 -17.75
N GLU A 109 -2.69 -5.98 -18.21
CA GLU A 109 -1.81 -6.81 -17.40
C GLU A 109 -0.61 -6.00 -16.86
N VAL A 110 0.04 -5.18 -17.69
CA VAL A 110 1.14 -4.32 -17.25
C VAL A 110 0.67 -3.28 -16.24
N LEU A 111 -0.47 -2.66 -16.48
CA LEU A 111 -1.04 -1.65 -15.56
C LEU A 111 -1.48 -2.29 -14.24
N LEU A 112 -2.07 -3.48 -14.26
CA LEU A 112 -2.41 -4.23 -13.06
C LEU A 112 -1.14 -4.53 -12.24
N ARG A 113 -0.11 -5.09 -12.85
CA ARG A 113 1.16 -5.38 -12.17
C ARG A 113 1.76 -4.12 -11.55
N ALA A 114 1.81 -3.03 -12.31
CA ALA A 114 2.35 -1.77 -11.83
C ALA A 114 1.55 -1.21 -10.65
N ALA A 115 0.21 -1.24 -10.72
CA ALA A 115 -0.66 -0.78 -9.64
C ALA A 115 -0.46 -1.61 -8.37
N VAL A 116 -0.45 -2.93 -8.49
CA VAL A 116 -0.25 -3.87 -7.38
C VAL A 116 1.12 -3.67 -6.74
N VAL A 117 2.19 -3.69 -7.53
CA VAL A 117 3.55 -3.54 -6.99
C VAL A 117 3.74 -2.18 -6.33
N LYS A 118 3.32 -1.09 -6.97
CA LYS A 118 3.45 0.26 -6.40
C LYS A 118 2.60 0.46 -5.14
N THR A 119 1.42 -0.15 -5.05
CA THR A 119 0.57 -0.07 -3.85
C THR A 119 1.19 -0.83 -2.69
N PHE A 120 1.54 -2.09 -2.88
CA PHE A 120 1.95 -2.97 -1.78
C PHE A 120 3.43 -2.84 -1.38
N SER A 121 4.31 -2.32 -2.24
CA SER A 121 5.71 -2.05 -1.87
C SER A 121 5.85 -0.93 -0.83
N GLN A 122 4.80 -0.17 -0.55
CA GLN A 122 4.79 0.85 0.50
C GLN A 122 4.65 0.25 1.92
N ILE A 123 4.23 -1.02 2.02
CA ILE A 123 4.03 -1.68 3.31
C ILE A 123 5.39 -1.91 3.99
N PRO A 124 5.57 -1.50 5.25
CA PRO A 124 6.83 -1.67 5.96
C PRO A 124 7.32 -3.12 5.94
N GLY A 125 8.55 -3.32 5.47
CA GLY A 125 9.18 -4.63 5.34
C GLY A 125 8.82 -5.39 4.05
N VAL A 126 8.05 -4.81 3.13
CA VAL A 126 7.82 -5.33 1.79
C VAL A 126 8.70 -4.55 0.82
N THR A 127 9.76 -5.16 0.32
CA THR A 127 10.66 -4.53 -0.67
C THR A 127 10.35 -4.98 -2.08
N LYS A 128 9.70 -6.14 -2.22
CA LYS A 128 9.32 -6.73 -3.51
C LYS A 128 7.94 -7.36 -3.45
N VAL A 129 7.26 -7.40 -4.58
CA VAL A 129 5.99 -8.10 -4.76
C VAL A 129 6.16 -9.16 -5.85
N MET A 130 5.74 -10.38 -5.52
CA MET A 130 5.68 -11.52 -6.44
C MET A 130 4.23 -11.77 -6.80
N ILE A 131 3.95 -11.92 -8.07
CA ILE A 131 2.62 -12.26 -8.57
C ILE A 131 2.57 -13.76 -8.90
N THR A 132 1.53 -14.42 -8.40
CA THR A 132 1.15 -15.78 -8.76
C THR A 132 -0.27 -15.80 -9.29
N VAL A 133 -0.62 -16.80 -10.08
CA VAL A 133 -1.96 -17.06 -10.57
C VAL A 133 -2.29 -18.52 -10.30
N GLU A 134 -3.38 -18.78 -9.58
CA GLU A 134 -3.72 -20.13 -9.10
C GLU A 134 -2.55 -20.82 -8.35
N LYS A 135 -1.78 -20.03 -7.59
CA LYS A 135 -0.59 -20.42 -6.81
C LYS A 135 0.65 -20.77 -7.65
N GLU A 136 0.56 -20.67 -8.96
CA GLU A 136 1.70 -20.88 -9.86
C GLU A 136 2.39 -19.54 -10.15
N GLN A 137 3.71 -19.57 -10.27
CA GLN A 137 4.48 -18.36 -10.59
C GLN A 137 4.13 -17.85 -11.98
N LEU A 138 3.83 -16.55 -12.08
CA LEU A 138 3.59 -15.90 -13.37
C LEU A 138 4.81 -16.07 -14.29
N CYS A 139 4.55 -16.43 -15.54
CA CYS A 139 5.57 -16.52 -16.59
C CYS A 139 5.33 -15.49 -17.69
N ASP A 140 6.39 -15.01 -18.29
CA ASP A 140 6.34 -14.14 -19.46
C ASP A 140 5.93 -14.91 -20.73
N ALA A 141 5.81 -14.19 -21.85
CA ALA A 141 5.45 -14.77 -23.15
C ALA A 141 6.47 -15.80 -23.68
N GLN A 142 7.68 -15.84 -23.12
CA GLN A 142 8.73 -16.81 -23.42
C GLN A 142 8.73 -18.00 -22.47
N GLY A 143 7.78 -18.03 -21.50
CA GLY A 143 7.68 -19.07 -20.49
C GLY A 143 8.72 -18.94 -19.37
N GLN A 144 9.39 -17.77 -19.26
CA GLN A 144 10.32 -17.52 -18.17
C GLN A 144 9.57 -16.99 -16.94
N PRO A 145 9.91 -17.45 -15.73
CA PRO A 145 9.30 -16.95 -14.51
C PRO A 145 9.51 -15.45 -14.36
N VAL A 146 8.43 -14.70 -14.13
CA VAL A 146 8.50 -13.28 -13.80
C VAL A 146 9.05 -13.14 -12.38
N PRO A 147 10.17 -12.44 -12.17
CA PRO A 147 10.74 -12.28 -10.85
C PRO A 147 9.86 -11.40 -9.96
N ALA A 148 10.11 -11.43 -8.64
CA ALA A 148 9.53 -10.46 -7.73
C ALA A 148 10.00 -9.04 -8.10
N MET A 149 9.06 -8.10 -8.16
CA MET A 149 9.22 -6.74 -8.66
C MET A 149 9.20 -5.74 -7.50
N ASP A 150 9.92 -4.65 -7.64
CA ASP A 150 9.84 -3.46 -6.78
C ASP A 150 9.16 -2.29 -7.50
N ALA A 151 8.93 -1.20 -6.77
CA ALA A 151 8.27 -0.02 -7.33
C ALA A 151 9.03 0.60 -8.52
N ASP A 152 10.36 0.46 -8.56
CA ASP A 152 11.24 1.00 -9.60
C ASP A 152 11.20 0.16 -10.88
N SER A 153 10.61 -1.04 -10.83
CA SER A 153 10.40 -1.89 -12.01
C SER A 153 9.42 -1.29 -13.04
N PHE A 154 8.72 -0.22 -12.66
CA PHE A 154 7.70 0.45 -13.47
C PHE A 154 7.94 1.96 -13.52
N ILE A 155 8.94 2.37 -14.26
CA ILE A 155 9.32 3.78 -14.49
C ILE A 155 8.69 4.29 -15.77
#